data_a02ade65ec6112f782c3d069371b293a
#
_entry.id   a02ade65ec6112f782c3d069371b293a
#
_cell.length_a   1.000
_cell.length_b   1.000
_cell.length_c   1.000
_cell.angle_alpha   90.00
_cell.angle_beta   90.00
_cell.angle_gamma   90.00
#
_symmetry.space_group_name_H-M   'P 1'
#
loop_
_entity.id
_entity.type
_entity.pdbx_description
1 polymer ?
#
loop_
_entity_poly.entity_id
_entity_poly.type
_entity_poly.pdbx_seq_one_letter_code
_entity_poly.pdbx_strand_id
1 'polypeptide(L)'
;MYLHLGNNVLVRKNSIIGIFDMDTATWSKRTRDTLSMVEQAGQMENAAGSELPKSLVICSLGSGQRYILSQLSPATLLRRSRSTGLENL
;
A
#
# COMPACT_ATOMS: atom_id res chain seq x y z
N MET A 1 -2.36 -12.10 -10.87
CA MET A 1 -3.42 -11.78 -9.91
C MET A 1 -3.23 -10.39 -9.32
N TYR A 2 -4.33 -9.75 -8.96
CA TYR A 2 -4.34 -8.37 -8.51
C TYR A 2 -4.89 -8.27 -7.09
N LEU A 3 -4.43 -7.27 -6.35
CA LEU A 3 -4.93 -6.93 -5.04
C LEU A 3 -5.58 -5.54 -5.11
N HIS A 4 -6.82 -5.45 -4.65
CA HIS A 4 -7.57 -4.20 -4.64
C HIS A 4 -7.30 -3.45 -3.34
N LEU A 5 -6.81 -2.23 -3.45
CA LEU A 5 -6.40 -1.42 -2.29
C LEU A 5 -7.42 -0.39 -1.86
N GLY A 6 -8.50 -0.23 -2.61
CA GLY A 6 -9.54 0.76 -2.40
C GLY A 6 -9.59 1.77 -3.55
N ASN A 7 -10.72 2.48 -3.70
CA ASN A 7 -10.93 3.53 -4.71
C ASN A 7 -10.44 3.13 -6.12
N ASN A 8 -10.74 1.90 -6.52
CA ASN A 8 -10.40 1.37 -7.84
C ASN A 8 -8.90 1.26 -8.10
N VAL A 9 -8.08 1.29 -7.06
CA VAL A 9 -6.64 1.09 -7.20
C VAL A 9 -6.35 -0.41 -7.09
N LEU A 10 -5.77 -0.95 -8.16
CA LEU A 10 -5.37 -2.35 -8.24
C LEU A 10 -3.86 -2.43 -8.43
N VAL A 11 -3.23 -3.39 -7.76
CA VAL A 11 -1.82 -3.68 -7.95
C VAL A 11 -1.63 -5.17 -8.19
N ARG A 12 -0.58 -5.53 -8.90
CA ARG A 12 -0.24 -6.94 -9.10
C ARG A 12 0.32 -7.47 -7.78
N LYS A 13 -0.19 -8.62 -7.32
CA LYS A 13 0.25 -9.21 -6.06
C LYS A 13 1.75 -9.44 -6.02
N ASN A 14 2.32 -9.90 -7.12
CA ASN A 14 3.75 -10.20 -7.17
C ASN A 14 4.63 -8.94 -7.26
N SER A 15 4.04 -7.76 -7.40
CA SER A 15 4.80 -6.51 -7.38
C SER A 15 4.95 -5.94 -5.98
N ILE A 16 4.22 -6.46 -5.00
CA ILE A 16 4.21 -5.90 -3.64
C ILE A 16 5.51 -6.24 -2.93
N ILE A 17 6.22 -5.20 -2.51
CA ILE A 17 7.45 -5.33 -1.73
C ILE A 17 7.12 -5.42 -0.24
N GLY A 18 6.16 -4.64 0.21
CA GLY A 18 5.78 -4.64 1.62
C GLY A 18 4.45 -3.95 1.88
N ILE A 19 3.84 -4.31 3.00
CA ILE A 19 2.60 -3.72 3.51
C ILE A 19 2.90 -3.31 4.95
N PHE A 20 2.74 -2.02 5.25
CA PHE A 20 3.12 -1.45 6.54
C PHE A 20 1.93 -0.86 7.26
N ASP A 21 1.89 -1.05 8.57
CA ASP A 21 0.84 -0.52 9.42
C ASP A 21 1.12 0.95 9.74
N MET A 22 0.21 1.83 9.35
CA MET A 22 0.38 3.27 9.58
C MET A 22 0.12 3.67 11.03
N ASP A 23 -0.61 2.84 11.78
CA ASP A 23 -0.99 3.18 13.16
C ASP A 23 0.08 2.77 14.17
N THR A 24 0.73 1.62 13.95
CA THR A 24 1.62 1.02 14.94
C THR A 24 3.07 0.94 14.51
N ALA A 25 3.36 1.22 13.25
CA ALA A 25 4.73 1.13 12.74
C ALA A 25 5.63 2.19 13.39
N THR A 26 6.76 1.74 13.91
CA THR A 26 7.80 2.63 14.40
C THR A 26 8.78 2.86 13.25
N TRP A 27 8.64 4.00 12.59
CA TRP A 27 9.45 4.31 11.43
C TRP A 27 10.81 4.87 11.86
N SER A 28 11.87 4.39 11.22
CA SER A 28 13.18 5.03 11.40
C SER A 28 13.13 6.44 10.81
N LYS A 29 14.03 7.31 11.27
CA LYS A 29 14.12 8.67 10.73
C LYS A 29 14.36 8.64 9.22
N ARG A 30 15.22 7.73 8.77
CA ARG A 30 15.55 7.59 7.35
C ARG A 30 14.32 7.23 6.52
N THR A 31 13.51 6.28 7.01
CA THR A 31 12.28 5.89 6.33
C THR A 31 11.28 7.03 6.29
N ARG A 32 11.11 7.75 7.41
CA ARG A 32 10.20 8.90 7.47
C ARG A 32 10.62 9.99 6.50
N ASP A 33 11.91 10.26 6.40
CA ASP A 33 12.43 11.27 5.47
C ASP A 33 12.15 10.85 4.02
N THR A 34 12.35 9.59 3.70
CA THR A 34 12.06 9.07 2.36
C THR A 34 10.59 9.22 2.01
N LEU A 35 9.70 8.86 2.93
CA LEU A 35 8.25 8.97 2.70
C LEU A 35 7.82 10.42 2.54
N SER A 36 8.41 11.34 3.31
CA SER A 36 8.14 12.76 3.16
C SER A 36 8.54 13.26 1.78
N MET A 37 9.68 12.83 1.28
CA MET A 37 10.14 13.19 -0.06
C MET A 37 9.19 12.69 -1.14
N VAL A 38 8.71 11.45 -1.01
CA VAL A 38 7.75 10.87 -1.95
C VAL A 38 6.45 11.67 -1.94
N GLU A 39 5.97 12.05 -0.76
CA GLU A 39 4.75 12.83 -0.63
C GLU A 39 4.90 14.22 -1.23
N GLN A 40 6.01 14.89 -0.94
CA GLN A 40 6.27 16.24 -1.46
C GLN A 40 6.43 16.23 -2.98
N ALA A 41 6.94 15.16 -3.54
CA ALA A 41 7.07 15.02 -4.98
C ALA A 41 5.75 14.65 -5.67
N GLY A 42 4.67 14.47 -4.92
CA GLY A 42 3.37 14.10 -5.47
C GLY A 42 3.30 12.66 -5.95
N GLN A 43 4.18 11.82 -5.47
CA GLN A 43 4.26 10.42 -5.91
C GLN A 43 3.54 9.44 -4.98
N MET A 44 2.96 9.95 -3.90
CA MET A 44 2.17 9.13 -2.98
C MET A 44 0.75 8.98 -3.51
N GLU A 45 0.35 7.76 -3.88
CA GLU A 45 -0.99 7.48 -4.35
C GLU A 45 -1.92 7.29 -3.15
N ASN A 46 -3.15 7.80 -3.25
CA ASN A 46 -4.11 7.71 -2.16
C ASN A 46 -5.30 6.84 -2.57
N ALA A 47 -5.28 5.58 -2.16
CA ALA A 47 -6.40 4.67 -2.35
C ALA A 47 -7.38 4.72 -1.19
N ALA A 48 -7.09 5.48 -0.15
CA ALA A 48 -7.99 5.64 1.00
C ALA A 48 -9.07 6.70 0.76
N GLY A 49 -8.86 7.57 -0.21
CA GLY A 49 -9.82 8.66 -0.48
C GLY A 49 -9.88 9.62 0.69
N SER A 50 -11.09 9.86 1.20
CA SER A 50 -11.30 10.71 2.36
C SER A 50 -11.15 9.97 3.69
N GLU A 51 -10.97 8.64 3.65
CA GLU A 51 -10.77 7.87 4.86
C GLU A 51 -9.35 8.01 5.38
N LEU A 52 -9.17 7.77 6.69
CA LEU A 52 -7.85 7.79 7.29
C LEU A 52 -7.07 6.55 6.83
N PRO A 53 -5.86 6.73 6.27
CA PRO A 53 -5.08 5.57 5.83
C PRO A 53 -4.68 4.69 7.00
N LYS A 54 -4.78 3.37 6.83
CA LYS A 54 -4.37 2.38 7.82
C LYS A 54 -3.12 1.63 7.41
N SER A 55 -2.83 1.57 6.12
CA SER A 55 -1.64 0.87 5.65
C SER A 55 -0.97 1.64 4.51
N LEU A 56 0.32 1.38 4.37
CA LEU A 56 1.13 1.83 3.25
C LEU A 56 1.59 0.61 2.48
N VAL A 57 1.29 0.56 1.19
CA VAL A 57 1.71 -0.53 0.31
C VAL A 57 2.80 -0.01 -0.61
N ILE A 58 3.92 -0.73 -0.65
CA ILE A 58 5.03 -0.39 -1.54
C ILE A 58 5.13 -1.47 -2.59
N CYS A 59 5.11 -1.06 -3.86
CA CYS A 59 5.19 -1.95 -4.99
C CYS A 59 6.41 -1.64 -5.86
N SER A 60 6.94 -2.67 -6.50
CA SER A 60 8.02 -2.53 -7.47
C SER A 60 7.44 -2.26 -8.86
N LEU A 61 8.07 -1.33 -9.58
CA LEU A 61 7.71 -0.99 -10.96
C LEU A 61 8.99 -0.99 -11.79
N GLY A 62 9.45 -2.12 -12.25
CA GLY A 62 10.62 -2.15 -13.12
C GLY A 62 11.76 -1.24 -12.63
N SER A 63 11.76 0.03 -13.02
CA SER A 63 12.80 0.97 -12.67
C SER A 63 12.52 1.81 -11.43
N GLY A 64 11.38 1.60 -10.75
CA GLY A 64 11.02 2.43 -9.61
C GLY A 64 10.07 1.72 -8.66
N GLN A 65 9.44 2.52 -7.80
CA GLN A 65 8.52 2.02 -6.80
C GLN A 65 7.25 2.87 -6.79
N ARG A 66 6.12 2.22 -6.42
CA ARG A 66 4.87 2.91 -6.13
C ARG A 66 4.64 2.88 -4.63
N TYR A 67 4.13 3.98 -4.11
CA TYR A 67 3.77 4.13 -2.70
C TYR A 67 2.29 4.45 -2.64
N ILE A 68 1.50 3.57 -2.01
CA ILE A 68 0.04 3.67 -2.04
C ILE A 68 -0.50 3.61 -0.62
N LEU A 69 -1.27 4.63 -0.24
CA LEU A 69 -1.98 4.66 1.04
C LEU A 69 -3.33 3.96 0.87
N SER A 70 -3.65 3.05 1.79
CA SER A 70 -4.90 2.30 1.75
C SER A 70 -5.65 2.45 3.08
N GLN A 71 -6.97 2.52 3.01
CA GLN A 71 -7.82 2.51 4.19
C GLN A 71 -7.96 1.11 4.80
N LEU A 72 -7.57 0.09 4.05
CA LEU A 72 -7.65 -1.29 4.53
C LEU A 72 -6.46 -1.58 5.45
N SER A 73 -6.72 -2.34 6.52
CA SER A 73 -5.65 -2.69 7.45
C SER A 73 -4.66 -3.66 6.81
N PRO A 74 -3.41 -3.70 7.30
CA PRO A 74 -2.44 -4.68 6.80
C PRO A 74 -2.94 -6.11 6.93
N ALA A 75 -3.66 -6.45 8.01
CA ALA A 75 -4.21 -7.79 8.19
C ALA A 75 -5.22 -8.12 7.10
N THR A 76 -6.09 -7.17 6.76
CA THR A 76 -7.07 -7.37 5.69
C THR A 76 -6.38 -7.56 4.35
N LEU A 77 -5.40 -6.72 4.05
CA LEU A 77 -4.66 -6.81 2.79
C LEU A 77 -3.90 -8.12 2.69
N LEU A 78 -3.27 -8.55 3.78
CA LEU A 78 -2.52 -9.79 3.81
C LEU A 78 -3.45 -10.98 3.58
N ARG A 79 -4.61 -11.00 4.24
CA ARG A 79 -5.61 -12.05 4.06
C ARG A 79 -6.08 -12.10 2.61
N ARG A 80 -6.37 -10.95 2.00
CA ARG A 80 -6.79 -10.88 0.60
C ARG A 80 -5.70 -11.33 -0.36
N SER A 81 -4.44 -11.03 -0.04
CA SER A 81 -3.32 -11.42 -0.88
C SER A 81 -3.12 -12.94 -0.92
N ARG A 82 -3.58 -13.65 0.11
CA ARG A 82 -3.48 -15.10 0.23
C ARG A 82 -4.71 -15.83 -0.32
N SER A 83 -5.78 -15.10 -0.61
CA SER A 83 -7.02 -15.68 -1.09
C SER A 83 -6.90 -16.15 -2.53
N THR A 84 -7.66 -17.18 -2.88
CA THR A 84 -7.86 -17.53 -4.27
C THR A 84 -8.82 -16.54 -4.91
N GLY A 85 -8.92 -16.56 -6.24
CA GLY A 85 -9.87 -15.72 -6.93
C GLY A 85 -11.31 -15.92 -6.47
N LEU A 86 -11.67 -17.16 -6.08
CA LEU A 86 -13.01 -17.47 -5.60
C LEU A 86 -13.32 -16.78 -4.26
N GLU A 87 -12.35 -16.70 -3.39
CA GLU A 87 -12.54 -16.09 -2.06
C GLU A 87 -12.64 -14.58 -2.11
N ASN A 88 -12.19 -13.97 -3.18
CA ASN A 88 -12.22 -12.53 -3.35
C ASN A 88 -13.45 -12.00 -4.06
N LEU A 89 -14.39 -12.87 -4.35
CA LEU A 89 -15.64 -12.47 -5.02
C LEU A 89 -16.67 -11.86 -4.07
#